data_a268ac3e7e0e4ec73cdf996e770e91e2
#
_entry.id   a268ac3e7e0e4ec73cdf996e770e91e2
#
_cell.length_a   1.000
_cell.length_b   1.000
_cell.length_c   1.000
_cell.angle_alpha   90.00
_cell.angle_beta   90.00
_cell.angle_gamma   90.00
#
_symmetry.space_group_name_H-M   'P 1'
#
loop_
_entity.id
_entity.type
_entity.pdbx_description
1 polymer ?
#
loop_
_entity_poly.entity_id
_entity_poly.type
_entity_poly.pdbx_seq_one_letter_code
_entity_poly.pdbx_strand_id
1 'polypeptide(L)'
;LTVFESSCVYFDEEVDLWHSDGCEVGPLTNMTHIHCRCDHLTKFAGFVAPNPLNIAEALSANVLENPSGMVLVLAVFGLYLFGILFARKADRRDLQKAGVGILPGHTLNPRKECQYVITVYTGFRGNAGTTAEVVTIVLGGLTNESIPFKLRDEKRVLFEKGSVDSFLLSTQEPLGELSHLRVWHNNKGYSPGWFLSQIVLTNRARNDTTYFLCNRWLSVEEDDGKVHRIIPRAVPEDLKKFRNLFLAKSARDMNDGHMWFSVVGRPARSPFTRVQRLSCCLTLLYSTMLTNIMFFGRGDDFEPPEPIRFAGVEINPPISL
;
A
#
# COMPACT_ATOMS: atom_id res chain seq x y z
N LEU A 1 25.47 -37.08 -12.53
CA LEU A 1 26.58 -36.15 -12.86
C LEU A 1 25.97 -34.76 -12.95
N THR A 2 26.07 -33.95 -11.90
CA THR A 2 25.69 -32.54 -11.94
C THR A 2 26.79 -31.79 -12.72
N VAL A 3 26.46 -31.35 -13.90
CA VAL A 3 27.36 -30.49 -14.70
C VAL A 3 27.11 -29.04 -14.22
N PHE A 4 28.13 -28.47 -13.59
CA PHE A 4 28.12 -27.06 -13.22
C PHE A 4 28.69 -26.26 -14.39
N GLU A 5 27.83 -25.44 -14.99
CA GLU A 5 28.31 -24.46 -15.96
C GLU A 5 28.65 -23.17 -15.19
N SER A 6 29.92 -22.85 -15.15
CA SER A 6 30.44 -21.63 -14.53
C SER A 6 31.22 -20.83 -15.56
N SER A 7 31.08 -19.52 -15.53
CA SER A 7 31.81 -18.61 -16.39
C SER A 7 32.43 -17.48 -15.57
N CYS A 8 33.57 -16.99 -16.06
CA CYS A 8 34.19 -15.78 -15.54
C CYS A 8 33.80 -14.60 -16.41
N VAL A 9 33.36 -13.54 -15.78
CA VAL A 9 32.95 -12.31 -16.45
C VAL A 9 33.62 -11.11 -15.81
N TYR A 10 33.84 -10.06 -16.57
CA TYR A 10 34.32 -8.77 -16.09
C TYR A 10 33.36 -7.66 -16.46
N PHE A 11 33.37 -6.60 -15.68
CA PHE A 11 32.56 -5.43 -15.93
C PHE A 11 33.35 -4.42 -16.76
N ASP A 12 32.85 -4.11 -17.95
CA ASP A 12 33.36 -3.05 -18.81
C ASP A 12 32.71 -1.72 -18.45
N GLU A 13 33.50 -0.80 -17.89
CA GLU A 13 33.02 0.50 -17.43
C GLU A 13 32.74 1.49 -18.60
N GLU A 14 33.23 1.22 -19.82
CA GLU A 14 32.95 2.07 -20.98
C GLU A 14 31.58 1.79 -21.59
N VAL A 15 31.15 0.55 -21.53
CA VAL A 15 29.89 0.08 -22.15
C VAL A 15 28.80 -0.21 -21.10
N ASP A 16 29.15 -0.18 -19.81
CA ASP A 16 28.28 -0.55 -18.67
C ASP A 16 27.70 -1.99 -18.81
N LEU A 17 28.47 -2.94 -19.31
CA LEU A 17 28.06 -4.32 -19.53
C LEU A 17 29.08 -5.32 -18.98
N TRP A 18 28.57 -6.54 -18.72
CA TRP A 18 29.42 -7.68 -18.35
C TRP A 18 29.84 -8.45 -19.60
N HIS A 19 31.15 -8.68 -19.76
CA HIS A 19 31.76 -9.42 -20.85
C HIS A 19 32.57 -10.61 -20.33
N SER A 20 32.75 -11.63 -21.15
CA SER A 20 33.56 -12.83 -20.83
C SER A 20 34.86 -12.90 -21.63
N ASP A 21 35.09 -11.97 -22.55
CA ASP A 21 36.24 -11.96 -23.41
C ASP A 21 37.52 -11.76 -22.59
N GLY A 22 38.58 -12.57 -22.87
CA GLY A 22 39.81 -12.50 -22.12
C GLY A 22 39.81 -13.15 -20.74
N CYS A 23 38.72 -13.80 -20.34
CA CYS A 23 38.55 -14.51 -19.09
C CYS A 23 38.26 -15.99 -19.31
N GLU A 24 39.02 -16.88 -18.67
CA GLU A 24 38.84 -18.33 -18.71
C GLU A 24 38.64 -18.92 -17.33
N VAL A 25 37.83 -19.96 -17.23
CA VAL A 25 37.68 -20.73 -16.00
C VAL A 25 38.84 -21.68 -15.82
N GLY A 26 39.57 -21.49 -14.75
CA GLY A 26 40.78 -22.25 -14.47
C GLY A 26 40.52 -23.61 -13.80
N PRO A 27 41.52 -24.49 -13.77
CA PRO A 27 41.41 -25.88 -13.28
C PRO A 27 41.23 -26.00 -11.76
N LEU A 28 41.41 -24.94 -11.01
CA LEU A 28 41.19 -24.93 -9.54
C LEU A 28 39.75 -24.60 -9.16
N THR A 29 38.85 -24.50 -10.13
CA THR A 29 37.43 -24.30 -9.89
C THR A 29 36.82 -25.52 -9.21
N ASN A 30 36.09 -25.31 -8.14
CA ASN A 30 35.37 -26.35 -7.41
C ASN A 30 33.92 -25.87 -7.14
N MET A 31 33.13 -26.63 -6.38
CA MET A 31 31.72 -26.28 -6.09
C MET A 31 31.57 -24.98 -5.33
N THR A 32 32.60 -24.52 -4.64
CA THR A 32 32.57 -23.38 -3.73
C THR A 32 33.30 -22.15 -4.25
N HIS A 33 34.24 -22.36 -5.17
CA HIS A 33 35.11 -21.31 -5.68
C HIS A 33 35.27 -21.42 -7.19
N ILE A 34 35.15 -20.30 -7.89
CA ILE A 34 35.45 -20.19 -9.30
C ILE A 34 36.86 -19.61 -9.44
N HIS A 35 37.75 -20.38 -10.06
CA HIS A 35 39.06 -19.89 -10.41
C HIS A 35 39.05 -19.22 -11.77
N CYS A 36 39.10 -17.89 -11.79
CA CYS A 36 39.16 -17.10 -13.01
C CYS A 36 40.60 -16.75 -13.38
N ARG A 37 40.92 -16.91 -14.64
CA ARG A 37 42.19 -16.48 -15.25
C ARG A 37 41.85 -15.47 -16.34
N CYS A 38 42.21 -14.21 -16.10
CA CYS A 38 41.93 -13.12 -17.03
C CYS A 38 43.25 -12.46 -17.44
N ASP A 39 43.28 -11.90 -18.63
CA ASP A 39 44.45 -11.24 -19.24
C ASP A 39 44.52 -9.73 -18.93
N HIS A 40 43.50 -9.20 -18.24
CA HIS A 40 43.36 -7.79 -17.86
C HIS A 40 42.95 -7.66 -16.40
N LEU A 41 43.05 -6.43 -15.86
CA LEU A 41 42.69 -6.10 -14.47
C LEU A 41 41.47 -5.17 -14.44
N THR A 42 40.33 -5.71 -14.06
CA THR A 42 39.05 -4.99 -13.93
C THR A 42 38.27 -5.53 -12.74
N LYS A 43 36.97 -5.25 -12.67
CA LYS A 43 36.04 -5.85 -11.71
C LYS A 43 35.60 -7.20 -12.26
N PHE A 44 35.95 -8.28 -11.59
CA PHE A 44 35.58 -9.64 -11.98
C PHE A 44 34.43 -10.17 -11.17
N ALA A 45 33.60 -11.01 -11.80
CA ALA A 45 32.55 -11.78 -11.14
C ALA A 45 32.52 -13.21 -11.72
N GLY A 46 32.18 -14.16 -10.85
CA GLY A 46 31.85 -15.51 -11.28
C GLY A 46 30.36 -15.58 -11.60
N PHE A 47 30.02 -16.10 -12.76
CA PHE A 47 28.64 -16.40 -13.11
C PHE A 47 28.37 -17.89 -12.90
N VAL A 48 27.36 -18.20 -12.10
CA VAL A 48 26.86 -19.57 -11.89
C VAL A 48 25.52 -19.66 -12.60
N ALA A 49 25.43 -20.47 -13.64
CA ALA A 49 24.20 -20.68 -14.35
C ALA A 49 23.14 -21.28 -13.40
N PRO A 50 21.90 -20.81 -13.42
CA PRO A 50 20.82 -21.44 -12.66
C PRO A 50 20.59 -22.87 -13.16
N ASN A 51 19.98 -23.73 -12.33
CA ASN A 51 19.61 -25.07 -12.75
C ASN A 51 18.69 -25.01 -13.98
N PRO A 52 18.97 -25.78 -15.04
CA PRO A 52 18.09 -25.78 -16.21
C PRO A 52 16.72 -26.32 -15.81
N LEU A 53 15.68 -25.61 -16.21
CA LEU A 53 14.29 -26.08 -16.04
C LEU A 53 14.00 -27.10 -17.16
N ASN A 54 14.12 -28.36 -16.85
CA ASN A 54 13.76 -29.43 -17.79
C ASN A 54 12.25 -29.67 -17.75
N ILE A 55 11.50 -28.96 -18.59
CA ILE A 55 10.04 -29.04 -18.64
C ILE A 55 9.58 -30.46 -19.02
N ALA A 56 10.31 -31.14 -19.89
CA ALA A 56 9.97 -32.50 -20.31
C ALA A 56 10.08 -33.49 -19.15
N GLU A 57 11.13 -33.37 -18.35
CA GLU A 57 11.34 -34.19 -17.14
C GLU A 57 10.31 -33.86 -16.07
N ALA A 58 10.01 -32.57 -15.84
CA ALA A 58 8.97 -32.14 -14.91
C ALA A 58 7.57 -32.65 -15.30
N LEU A 59 7.26 -32.73 -16.60
CA LEU A 59 6.00 -33.31 -17.09
C LEU A 59 5.97 -34.83 -17.04
N SER A 60 7.12 -35.50 -17.14
CA SER A 60 7.24 -36.95 -17.01
C SER A 60 7.33 -37.44 -15.58
N ALA A 61 7.64 -36.54 -14.64
CA ALA A 61 7.72 -36.87 -13.21
C ALA A 61 6.35 -37.41 -12.69
N ASN A 62 6.43 -38.50 -11.93
CA ASN A 62 5.25 -39.14 -11.38
C ASN A 62 4.71 -38.31 -10.21
N VAL A 63 3.89 -37.29 -10.54
CA VAL A 63 3.30 -36.32 -9.58
C VAL A 63 2.55 -37.02 -8.44
N LEU A 64 2.10 -38.26 -8.66
CA LEU A 64 1.40 -39.05 -7.66
C LEU A 64 2.34 -39.63 -6.59
N GLU A 65 3.63 -39.78 -6.86
CA GLU A 65 4.61 -40.25 -5.88
C GLU A 65 4.97 -39.19 -4.85
N ASN A 66 5.03 -37.93 -5.28
CA ASN A 66 5.26 -36.78 -4.37
C ASN A 66 4.36 -35.59 -4.73
N PRO A 67 3.08 -35.59 -4.31
CA PRO A 67 2.12 -34.56 -4.67
C PRO A 67 2.29 -33.25 -3.90
N SER A 68 3.22 -33.17 -2.92
CA SER A 68 3.34 -32.04 -1.99
C SER A 68 3.50 -30.69 -2.67
N GLY A 69 4.35 -30.60 -3.69
CA GLY A 69 4.58 -29.37 -4.45
C GLY A 69 3.34 -28.94 -5.22
N MET A 70 2.68 -29.87 -5.91
CA MET A 70 1.45 -29.58 -6.64
C MET A 70 0.31 -29.15 -5.69
N VAL A 71 0.16 -29.84 -4.56
CA VAL A 71 -0.85 -29.49 -3.55
C VAL A 71 -0.60 -28.09 -3.00
N LEU A 72 0.65 -27.73 -2.73
CA LEU A 72 1.01 -26.39 -2.26
C LEU A 72 0.64 -25.33 -3.29
N VAL A 73 1.01 -25.49 -4.55
CA VAL A 73 0.70 -24.55 -5.62
C VAL A 73 -0.81 -24.38 -5.79
N LEU A 74 -1.56 -25.51 -5.82
CA LEU A 74 -3.02 -25.49 -5.93
C LEU A 74 -3.69 -24.88 -4.70
N ALA A 75 -3.17 -25.11 -3.50
CA ALA A 75 -3.68 -24.50 -2.28
C ALA A 75 -3.48 -22.98 -2.29
N VAL A 76 -2.29 -22.49 -2.66
CA VAL A 76 -2.02 -21.06 -2.79
C VAL A 76 -2.91 -20.42 -3.86
N PHE A 77 -3.09 -21.09 -5.01
CA PHE A 77 -3.97 -20.61 -6.06
C PHE A 77 -5.44 -20.59 -5.61
N GLY A 78 -5.89 -21.61 -4.87
CA GLY A 78 -7.22 -21.65 -4.27
C GLY A 78 -7.46 -20.50 -3.29
N LEU A 79 -6.49 -20.21 -2.40
CA LEU A 79 -6.52 -19.06 -1.50
C LEU A 79 -6.58 -17.73 -2.27
N TYR A 80 -5.86 -17.63 -3.37
CA TYR A 80 -5.90 -16.46 -4.25
C TYR A 80 -7.30 -16.26 -4.85
N LEU A 81 -7.92 -17.32 -5.40
CA LEU A 81 -9.27 -17.22 -5.97
C LEU A 81 -10.30 -16.82 -4.90
N PHE A 82 -10.19 -17.39 -3.71
CA PHE A 82 -11.01 -16.99 -2.57
C PHE A 82 -10.78 -15.51 -2.19
N GLY A 83 -9.53 -15.09 -2.12
CA GLY A 83 -9.16 -13.71 -1.84
C GLY A 83 -9.69 -12.71 -2.89
N ILE A 84 -9.74 -13.10 -4.17
CA ILE A 84 -10.34 -12.27 -5.24
C ILE A 84 -11.80 -11.95 -4.97
N LEU A 85 -12.59 -12.89 -4.46
CA LEU A 85 -14.00 -12.65 -4.17
C LEU A 85 -14.18 -11.54 -3.13
N PHE A 86 -13.36 -11.56 -2.07
CA PHE A 86 -13.35 -10.51 -1.05
C PHE A 86 -12.79 -9.19 -1.59
N ALA A 87 -11.69 -9.25 -2.33
CA ALA A 87 -11.07 -8.08 -2.93
C ALA A 87 -12.02 -7.34 -3.88
N ARG A 88 -12.74 -8.07 -4.75
CA ARG A 88 -13.76 -7.50 -5.64
C ARG A 88 -14.90 -6.82 -4.88
N LYS A 89 -15.38 -7.45 -3.80
CA LYS A 89 -16.43 -6.84 -2.95
C LYS A 89 -15.94 -5.56 -2.28
N ALA A 90 -14.69 -5.56 -1.79
CA ALA A 90 -14.06 -4.39 -1.19
C ALA A 90 -13.78 -3.29 -2.23
N ASP A 91 -13.27 -3.63 -3.42
CA ASP A 91 -13.05 -2.67 -4.51
C ASP A 91 -14.33 -1.99 -4.97
N ARG A 92 -15.46 -2.71 -5.04
CA ARG A 92 -16.77 -2.10 -5.34
C ARG A 92 -17.19 -1.09 -4.28
N ARG A 93 -16.95 -1.38 -2.99
CA ARG A 93 -17.21 -0.43 -1.89
C ARG A 93 -16.29 0.77 -1.97
N ASP A 94 -15.01 0.56 -2.28
CA ASP A 94 -14.04 1.64 -2.43
C ASP A 94 -14.39 2.56 -3.61
N LEU A 95 -14.89 2.01 -4.73
CA LEU A 95 -15.39 2.81 -5.85
C LEU A 95 -16.61 3.66 -5.48
N GLN A 96 -17.50 3.14 -4.64
CA GLN A 96 -18.64 3.93 -4.13
C GLN A 96 -18.20 5.07 -3.22
N LYS A 97 -17.07 4.91 -2.51
CA LYS A 97 -16.46 5.94 -1.65
C LYS A 97 -15.58 6.92 -2.42
N ALA A 98 -15.01 6.50 -3.54
CA ALA A 98 -14.16 7.32 -4.39
C ALA A 98 -15.01 8.33 -5.15
N GLY A 99 -15.06 9.56 -4.67
CA GLY A 99 -15.78 10.65 -5.33
C GLY A 99 -15.71 11.92 -4.50
N VAL A 100 -16.01 13.04 -5.13
CA VAL A 100 -16.20 14.32 -4.44
C VAL A 100 -17.71 14.51 -4.29
N GLY A 101 -18.21 14.52 -3.06
CA GLY A 101 -19.61 14.82 -2.76
C GLY A 101 -19.90 16.26 -3.08
N ILE A 102 -20.99 16.50 -3.82
CA ILE A 102 -21.52 17.86 -4.01
C ILE A 102 -22.53 18.09 -2.89
N LEU A 103 -22.30 19.12 -2.09
CA LEU A 103 -23.21 19.40 -0.98
C LEU A 103 -24.58 19.85 -1.49
N PRO A 104 -25.70 19.39 -0.86
CA PRO A 104 -27.05 19.79 -1.23
C PRO A 104 -27.21 21.32 -1.16
N GLY A 105 -27.82 21.90 -2.17
CA GLY A 105 -28.08 23.34 -2.24
C GLY A 105 -26.97 24.20 -2.88
N HIS A 106 -25.86 23.58 -3.28
CA HIS A 106 -24.79 24.27 -4.00
C HIS A 106 -24.90 23.98 -5.49
N THR A 107 -25.26 24.98 -6.27
CA THR A 107 -25.25 24.89 -7.75
C THR A 107 -23.83 25.03 -8.26
N LEU A 108 -23.44 24.11 -9.14
CA LEU A 108 -22.14 24.16 -9.83
C LEU A 108 -22.15 25.29 -10.89
N ASN A 109 -22.21 26.54 -10.48
CA ASN A 109 -22.10 27.66 -11.41
C ASN A 109 -20.67 28.24 -11.32
N PRO A 110 -19.70 27.76 -12.15
CA PRO A 110 -18.28 28.10 -12.03
C PRO A 110 -17.99 29.60 -12.31
N ARG A 111 -18.97 30.33 -12.85
CA ARG A 111 -18.80 31.74 -13.21
C ARG A 111 -19.20 32.72 -12.11
N LYS A 112 -19.89 32.28 -11.08
CA LYS A 112 -20.45 33.16 -10.04
C LYS A 112 -20.03 32.82 -8.61
N GLU A 113 -19.37 31.67 -8.39
CA GLU A 113 -19.12 31.15 -7.05
C GLU A 113 -17.64 30.76 -6.86
N CYS A 114 -17.12 31.05 -5.68
CA CYS A 114 -15.83 30.58 -5.27
C CYS A 114 -15.91 29.11 -4.88
N GLN A 115 -15.16 28.24 -5.55
CA GLN A 115 -15.19 26.79 -5.33
C GLN A 115 -14.04 26.34 -4.44
N TYR A 116 -14.40 25.57 -3.43
CA TYR A 116 -13.45 24.96 -2.50
C TYR A 116 -13.68 23.44 -2.44
N VAL A 117 -12.59 22.69 -2.37
CA VAL A 117 -12.63 21.25 -2.07
C VAL A 117 -12.19 21.06 -0.64
N ILE A 118 -13.09 20.56 0.20
CA ILE A 118 -12.75 20.15 1.56
C ILE A 118 -12.52 18.66 1.60
N THR A 119 -11.41 18.24 2.17
CA THR A 119 -11.03 16.85 2.35
C THR A 119 -10.87 16.55 3.82
N VAL A 120 -11.67 15.65 4.34
CA VAL A 120 -11.73 15.24 5.75
C VAL A 120 -11.03 13.90 5.92
N TYR A 121 -10.09 13.82 6.84
CA TYR A 121 -9.33 12.62 7.15
C TYR A 121 -9.76 12.08 8.51
N THR A 122 -10.43 10.94 8.51
CA THR A 122 -10.74 10.19 9.73
C THR A 122 -9.54 9.35 10.15
N GLY A 123 -9.24 9.28 11.43
CA GLY A 123 -8.07 8.56 11.92
C GLY A 123 -8.18 7.04 11.83
N PHE A 124 -7.07 6.36 12.12
CA PHE A 124 -6.94 4.89 12.05
C PHE A 124 -7.10 4.18 13.39
N ARG A 125 -7.37 4.91 14.48
CA ARG A 125 -7.54 4.32 15.82
C ARG A 125 -8.74 3.37 15.85
N GLY A 126 -8.79 2.50 16.87
CA GLY A 126 -9.99 1.70 17.12
C GLY A 126 -11.21 2.62 17.23
N ASN A 127 -12.33 2.27 16.60
CA ASN A 127 -13.59 3.02 16.62
C ASN A 127 -13.49 4.50 16.19
N ALA A 128 -12.46 4.87 15.41
CA ALA A 128 -12.24 6.26 14.99
C ALA A 128 -13.31 6.81 14.05
N GLY A 129 -14.07 5.94 13.37
CA GLY A 129 -15.19 6.35 12.49
C GLY A 129 -16.41 6.77 13.28
N THR A 130 -17.28 7.58 12.68
CA THR A 130 -18.53 8.03 13.31
C THR A 130 -19.77 7.58 12.55
N THR A 131 -20.81 7.27 13.29
CA THR A 131 -22.18 7.06 12.77
C THR A 131 -23.06 8.28 12.98
N ALA A 132 -22.49 9.44 13.36
CA ALA A 132 -23.25 10.67 13.53
C ALA A 132 -23.98 11.05 12.24
N GLU A 133 -25.28 11.36 12.36
CA GLU A 133 -26.13 11.64 11.21
C GLU A 133 -25.76 12.93 10.48
N VAL A 134 -25.26 13.92 11.22
CA VAL A 134 -24.93 15.24 10.69
C VAL A 134 -23.60 15.71 11.23
N VAL A 135 -22.64 15.88 10.34
CA VAL A 135 -21.40 16.58 10.59
C VAL A 135 -21.49 17.96 9.95
N THR A 136 -21.19 19.00 10.70
CA THR A 136 -21.28 20.39 10.24
C THR A 136 -19.93 21.08 10.40
N ILE A 137 -19.58 21.91 9.43
CA ILE A 137 -18.39 22.74 9.46
C ILE A 137 -18.71 24.19 9.16
N VAL A 138 -17.91 25.10 9.71
CA VAL A 138 -17.87 26.53 9.38
C VAL A 138 -16.45 26.93 9.12
N LEU A 139 -16.22 27.64 8.04
CA LEU A 139 -14.91 28.16 7.67
C LEU A 139 -14.82 29.60 8.18
N GLY A 140 -13.84 29.86 9.05
CA GLY A 140 -13.59 31.19 9.61
C GLY A 140 -12.44 31.87 8.88
N GLY A 141 -12.71 33.02 8.25
CA GLY A 141 -11.72 33.96 7.77
C GLY A 141 -11.28 34.93 8.86
N LEU A 142 -10.45 35.89 8.50
CA LEU A 142 -10.02 36.98 9.42
C LEU A 142 -11.17 37.93 9.75
N THR A 143 -12.08 38.16 8.81
CA THR A 143 -13.16 39.15 8.92
C THR A 143 -14.56 38.51 8.86
N ASN A 144 -14.70 37.37 8.18
CA ASN A 144 -16.01 36.78 7.89
C ASN A 144 -15.99 35.28 8.19
N GLU A 145 -17.11 34.73 8.67
CA GLU A 145 -17.35 33.30 8.76
C GLU A 145 -18.28 32.85 7.62
N SER A 146 -18.09 31.64 7.12
CA SER A 146 -18.98 31.03 6.15
C SER A 146 -20.32 30.64 6.80
N ILE A 147 -21.33 30.40 5.98
CA ILE A 147 -22.50 29.66 6.41
C ILE A 147 -22.10 28.24 6.86
N PRO A 148 -22.89 27.64 7.78
CA PRO A 148 -22.64 26.24 8.17
C PRO A 148 -22.90 25.29 7.01
N PHE A 149 -21.87 24.46 6.69
CA PHE A 149 -21.98 23.40 5.69
C PHE A 149 -22.22 22.06 6.37
N LYS A 150 -23.29 21.38 5.98
CA LYS A 150 -23.58 20.00 6.42
C LYS A 150 -22.91 19.03 5.49
N LEU A 151 -21.94 18.28 5.99
CA LEU A 151 -21.19 17.25 5.25
C LEU A 151 -22.06 15.99 5.20
N ARG A 152 -22.87 15.85 4.17
CA ARG A 152 -23.75 14.71 3.96
C ARG A 152 -23.71 14.27 2.50
N ASP A 153 -23.71 12.97 2.30
CA ASP A 153 -23.90 12.35 0.99
C ASP A 153 -24.82 11.13 1.16
N GLU A 154 -25.94 11.11 0.47
CA GLU A 154 -26.93 10.02 0.60
C GLU A 154 -26.50 8.72 -0.08
N LYS A 155 -25.50 8.80 -0.97
CA LYS A 155 -25.03 7.68 -1.75
C LYS A 155 -23.81 6.97 -1.16
N ARG A 156 -23.17 7.59 -0.15
CA ARG A 156 -21.91 7.09 0.40
C ARG A 156 -21.97 6.97 1.91
N VAL A 157 -21.28 5.96 2.44
CA VAL A 157 -20.96 5.89 3.87
C VAL A 157 -19.74 6.76 4.12
N LEU A 158 -19.90 7.78 4.96
CA LEU A 158 -18.90 8.80 5.24
C LEU A 158 -18.25 8.55 6.60
N PHE A 159 -17.06 9.13 6.77
CA PHE A 159 -16.33 9.20 8.04
C PHE A 159 -16.09 7.84 8.70
N GLU A 160 -15.92 6.78 7.90
CA GLU A 160 -15.48 5.49 8.42
C GLU A 160 -14.01 5.58 8.88
N LYS A 161 -13.60 4.64 9.72
CA LYS A 161 -12.22 4.52 10.18
C LYS A 161 -11.24 4.56 9.00
N GLY A 162 -10.30 5.50 9.04
CA GLY A 162 -9.28 5.69 8.01
C GLY A 162 -9.79 6.23 6.67
N SER A 163 -11.06 6.68 6.60
CA SER A 163 -11.60 7.24 5.37
C SER A 163 -11.03 8.63 5.06
N VAL A 164 -11.05 8.95 3.78
CA VAL A 164 -10.72 10.28 3.23
C VAL A 164 -11.91 10.73 2.40
N ASP A 165 -12.73 11.59 2.97
CA ASP A 165 -13.98 12.06 2.39
C ASP A 165 -13.80 13.46 1.82
N SER A 166 -14.12 13.65 0.53
CA SER A 166 -13.99 14.95 -0.14
C SER A 166 -15.35 15.49 -0.55
N PHE A 167 -15.53 16.79 -0.33
CA PHE A 167 -16.74 17.52 -0.67
C PHE A 167 -16.39 18.78 -1.45
N LEU A 168 -17.21 19.08 -2.46
CA LEU A 168 -17.17 20.34 -3.16
C LEU A 168 -18.17 21.28 -2.52
N LEU A 169 -17.68 22.44 -2.12
CA LEU A 169 -18.51 23.52 -1.61
C LEU A 169 -18.29 24.80 -2.41
N SER A 170 -19.29 25.63 -2.50
CA SER A 170 -19.23 26.92 -3.16
C SER A 170 -19.72 28.02 -2.21
N THR A 171 -19.08 29.16 -2.31
CA THR A 171 -19.47 30.38 -1.57
C THR A 171 -19.70 31.53 -2.56
N GLN A 172 -20.63 32.41 -2.24
CA GLN A 172 -20.94 33.57 -3.10
C GLN A 172 -19.77 34.55 -3.12
N GLU A 173 -19.08 34.69 -1.99
CA GLU A 173 -17.94 35.57 -1.83
C GLU A 173 -16.67 34.77 -1.47
N PRO A 174 -15.49 35.24 -1.86
CA PRO A 174 -14.23 34.63 -1.45
C PRO A 174 -14.04 34.78 0.07
N LEU A 175 -13.71 33.70 0.75
CA LEU A 175 -13.52 33.66 2.21
C LEU A 175 -12.23 34.36 2.67
N GLY A 176 -11.40 34.87 1.74
CA GLY A 176 -10.13 35.49 2.07
C GLY A 176 -9.13 34.51 2.67
N GLU A 177 -8.27 35.00 3.57
CA GLU A 177 -7.37 34.15 4.34
C GLU A 177 -8.14 33.49 5.48
N LEU A 178 -8.05 32.17 5.51
CA LEU A 178 -8.70 31.35 6.55
C LEU A 178 -7.81 31.33 7.79
N SER A 179 -8.41 31.61 8.93
CA SER A 179 -7.77 31.59 10.25
C SER A 179 -8.07 30.31 11.05
N HIS A 180 -9.30 29.84 10.98
CA HIS A 180 -9.76 28.69 11.72
C HIS A 180 -10.89 27.95 11.00
N LEU A 181 -11.14 26.73 11.44
CA LEU A 181 -12.27 25.90 11.03
C LEU A 181 -12.99 25.41 12.28
N ARG A 182 -14.30 25.56 12.31
CA ARG A 182 -15.16 25.03 13.36
C ARG A 182 -15.86 23.77 12.86
N VAL A 183 -15.79 22.69 13.61
CA VAL A 183 -16.40 21.40 13.25
C VAL A 183 -17.16 20.83 14.45
N TRP A 184 -18.34 20.25 14.21
CA TRP A 184 -19.13 19.54 15.20
C TRP A 184 -20.03 18.51 14.56
N HIS A 185 -20.56 17.60 15.38
CA HIS A 185 -21.61 16.67 14.99
C HIS A 185 -22.75 16.63 16.01
N ASN A 186 -23.88 16.04 15.60
CA ASN A 186 -25.10 16.01 16.41
C ASN A 186 -25.14 14.93 17.48
N ASN A 187 -24.08 14.16 17.64
CA ASN A 187 -23.94 13.04 18.60
C ASN A 187 -25.08 12.00 18.52
N LYS A 188 -25.72 11.84 17.35
CA LYS A 188 -26.75 10.82 17.11
C LYS A 188 -26.13 9.63 16.38
N GLY A 189 -26.69 8.44 16.61
CA GLY A 189 -26.18 7.20 16.04
C GLY A 189 -25.74 6.23 17.13
N TYR A 190 -25.38 5.01 16.74
CA TYR A 190 -24.98 3.96 17.69
C TYR A 190 -23.52 4.06 18.14
N SER A 191 -22.67 4.70 17.37
CA SER A 191 -21.25 4.97 17.69
C SER A 191 -20.89 6.37 17.17
N PRO A 192 -21.32 7.44 17.85
CA PRO A 192 -21.17 8.81 17.33
C PRO A 192 -19.78 9.40 17.56
N GLY A 193 -18.96 8.81 18.42
CA GLY A 193 -17.59 9.24 18.66
C GLY A 193 -16.78 9.26 17.37
N TRP A 194 -16.00 10.33 17.14
CA TRP A 194 -15.24 10.53 15.92
C TRP A 194 -13.81 11.00 16.20
N PHE A 195 -12.83 10.26 15.73
CA PHE A 195 -11.45 10.73 15.78
C PHE A 195 -11.10 11.44 14.48
N LEU A 196 -11.10 12.76 14.53
CA LEU A 196 -10.75 13.61 13.41
C LEU A 196 -9.22 13.80 13.38
N SER A 197 -8.59 13.37 12.29
CA SER A 197 -7.14 13.55 12.11
C SER A 197 -6.83 14.95 11.62
N GLN A 198 -7.31 15.30 10.45
CA GLN A 198 -7.09 16.61 9.84
C GLN A 198 -8.19 16.93 8.82
N ILE A 199 -8.33 18.21 8.51
CA ILE A 199 -9.13 18.71 7.39
C ILE A 199 -8.23 19.51 6.48
N VAL A 200 -8.36 19.29 5.18
CA VAL A 200 -7.61 20.01 4.15
C VAL A 200 -8.59 20.74 3.25
N LEU A 201 -8.40 22.03 3.10
CA LEU A 201 -9.19 22.87 2.22
C LEU A 201 -8.34 23.34 1.04
N THR A 202 -8.82 23.07 -0.17
CA THR A 202 -8.15 23.51 -1.41
C THR A 202 -9.05 24.51 -2.15
N ASN A 203 -8.56 25.71 -2.36
CA ASN A 203 -9.20 26.69 -3.23
C ASN A 203 -8.91 26.33 -4.68
N ARG A 204 -9.94 26.02 -5.47
CA ARG A 204 -9.77 25.61 -6.87
C ARG A 204 -9.29 26.73 -7.80
N ALA A 205 -9.65 27.96 -7.50
CA ALA A 205 -9.28 29.10 -8.34
C ALA A 205 -7.80 29.49 -8.18
N ARG A 206 -7.30 29.42 -6.94
CA ARG A 206 -5.91 29.82 -6.62
C ARG A 206 -4.96 28.63 -6.50
N ASN A 207 -5.49 27.41 -6.49
CA ASN A 207 -4.77 26.17 -6.20
C ASN A 207 -4.00 26.23 -4.87
N ASP A 208 -4.52 27.00 -3.92
CA ASP A 208 -3.96 27.17 -2.58
C ASP A 208 -4.60 26.17 -1.63
N THR A 209 -3.77 25.59 -0.75
CA THR A 209 -4.19 24.54 0.17
C THR A 209 -3.92 24.95 1.61
N THR A 210 -4.97 24.93 2.42
CA THR A 210 -4.93 25.24 3.85
C THR A 210 -5.16 23.98 4.67
N TYR A 211 -4.33 23.74 5.68
CA TYR A 211 -4.38 22.58 6.56
C TYR A 211 -4.90 22.95 7.94
N PHE A 212 -5.79 22.09 8.49
CA PHE A 212 -6.34 22.18 9.83
C PHE A 212 -6.06 20.86 10.55
N LEU A 213 -5.07 20.84 11.44
CA LEU A 213 -4.64 19.65 12.17
C LEU A 213 -5.43 19.53 13.47
N CYS A 214 -6.21 18.45 13.61
CA CYS A 214 -7.01 18.18 14.81
C CYS A 214 -6.37 17.12 15.71
N ASN A 215 -6.22 15.90 15.20
CA ASN A 215 -5.68 14.73 15.91
C ASN A 215 -6.34 14.50 17.29
N ARG A 216 -7.65 14.70 17.38
CA ARG A 216 -8.44 14.57 18.61
C ARG A 216 -9.78 13.90 18.36
N TRP A 217 -10.37 13.41 19.44
CA TRP A 217 -11.70 12.92 19.46
C TRP A 217 -12.74 14.08 19.49
N LEU A 218 -13.80 13.92 18.74
CA LEU A 218 -15.08 14.59 18.93
C LEU A 218 -16.04 13.54 19.49
N SER A 219 -16.12 13.44 20.80
CA SER A 219 -16.88 12.39 21.48
C SER A 219 -17.23 12.88 22.88
N VAL A 220 -18.33 12.38 23.40
CA VAL A 220 -18.69 12.62 24.82
C VAL A 220 -17.90 11.71 25.76
N GLU A 221 -17.50 10.53 25.27
CA GLU A 221 -16.88 9.48 26.09
C GLU A 221 -15.34 9.52 26.05
N GLU A 222 -14.77 10.17 25.03
CA GLU A 222 -13.33 10.14 24.77
C GLU A 222 -12.74 11.57 24.85
N ASP A 223 -11.42 11.64 25.17
CA ASP A 223 -10.63 12.88 25.26
C ASP A 223 -11.24 13.88 26.30
N ASP A 224 -11.72 15.02 25.88
CA ASP A 224 -12.25 16.09 26.73
C ASP A 224 -13.81 16.16 26.76
N GLY A 225 -14.48 15.16 26.22
CA GLY A 225 -15.93 15.06 26.22
C GLY A 225 -16.64 16.05 25.29
N LYS A 226 -15.93 16.67 24.35
CA LYS A 226 -16.49 17.69 23.45
C LYS A 226 -16.76 17.14 22.06
N VAL A 227 -17.96 17.38 21.55
CA VAL A 227 -18.39 17.03 20.20
C VAL A 227 -18.18 18.16 19.19
N HIS A 228 -17.59 19.28 19.62
CA HIS A 228 -17.29 20.43 18.79
C HIS A 228 -15.84 20.88 18.99
N ARG A 229 -15.22 21.38 17.91
CA ARG A 229 -13.85 21.93 17.98
C ARG A 229 -13.67 23.11 17.04
N ILE A 230 -12.83 24.03 17.50
CA ILE A 230 -12.29 25.10 16.67
C ILE A 230 -10.83 24.73 16.41
N ILE A 231 -10.48 24.57 15.14
CA ILE A 231 -9.16 24.12 14.71
C ILE A 231 -8.49 25.29 14.00
N PRO A 232 -7.40 25.81 14.53
CA PRO A 232 -6.66 26.89 13.87
C PRO A 232 -6.01 26.41 12.58
N ARG A 233 -5.74 27.33 11.67
CA ARG A 233 -4.91 27.08 10.49
C ARG A 233 -3.53 26.58 10.94
N ALA A 234 -3.07 25.49 10.36
CA ALA A 234 -1.76 24.95 10.66
C ALA A 234 -0.67 25.85 10.07
N VAL A 235 0.30 26.23 10.89
CA VAL A 235 1.50 26.91 10.43
C VAL A 235 2.52 25.90 9.87
N PRO A 236 3.45 26.33 8.98
CA PRO A 236 4.43 25.43 8.37
C PRO A 236 5.24 24.61 9.39
N GLU A 237 5.50 25.17 10.57
CA GLU A 237 6.20 24.50 11.67
C GLU A 237 5.39 23.33 12.24
N ASP A 238 4.08 23.47 12.37
CA ASP A 238 3.21 22.38 12.86
C ASP A 238 3.14 21.22 11.87
N LEU A 239 3.20 21.51 10.58
CA LEU A 239 3.26 20.48 9.54
C LEU A 239 4.59 19.70 9.57
N LYS A 240 5.67 20.34 10.01
CA LYS A 240 7.02 19.74 10.13
C LYS A 240 7.23 18.98 11.43
N LYS A 241 6.35 19.10 12.43
CA LYS A 241 6.51 18.37 13.69
C LYS A 241 6.61 16.86 13.42
N PHE A 242 7.66 16.25 13.97
CA PHE A 242 8.01 14.83 13.77
C PHE A 242 6.80 13.90 13.91
N ARG A 243 5.95 14.12 14.91
CA ARG A 243 4.77 13.28 15.14
C ARG A 243 3.76 13.32 13.98
N ASN A 244 3.50 14.51 13.42
CA ASN A 244 2.56 14.65 12.31
C ASN A 244 3.15 14.07 11.02
N LEU A 245 4.43 14.31 10.78
CA LEU A 245 5.16 13.78 9.64
C LEU A 245 5.31 12.26 9.75
N PHE A 246 5.65 11.75 10.93
CA PHE A 246 5.84 10.32 11.18
C PHE A 246 4.53 9.55 10.99
N LEU A 247 3.42 9.98 11.60
CA LEU A 247 2.14 9.31 11.46
C LEU A 247 1.62 9.34 10.02
N ALA A 248 1.72 10.49 9.35
CA ALA A 248 1.30 10.61 7.95
C ALA A 248 2.18 9.78 7.01
N LYS A 249 3.50 9.79 7.23
CA LYS A 249 4.46 9.05 6.42
C LYS A 249 4.37 7.54 6.70
N SER A 250 4.34 7.12 7.97
CA SER A 250 4.22 5.70 8.34
C SER A 250 2.92 5.08 7.81
N ALA A 251 1.79 5.77 7.92
CA ALA A 251 0.53 5.28 7.37
C ALA A 251 0.58 5.17 5.83
N ARG A 252 1.25 6.09 5.17
CA ARG A 252 1.46 6.05 3.72
C ARG A 252 2.45 4.95 3.34
N ASP A 253 3.61 4.89 3.97
CA ASP A 253 4.67 3.95 3.65
C ASP A 253 4.25 2.51 3.92
N MET A 254 3.48 2.24 5.00
CA MET A 254 2.90 0.92 5.25
C MET A 254 1.88 0.51 4.18
N ASN A 255 1.05 1.45 3.73
CA ASN A 255 0.01 1.16 2.75
C ASN A 255 0.54 1.13 1.31
N ASP A 256 1.57 1.91 0.99
CA ASP A 256 2.13 2.02 -0.35
C ASP A 256 3.39 1.17 -0.53
N GLY A 257 4.23 1.04 0.50
CA GLY A 257 5.51 0.34 0.46
C GLY A 257 5.41 -1.18 0.62
N HIS A 258 4.37 -1.68 1.30
CA HIS A 258 4.16 -3.11 1.50
C HIS A 258 2.95 -3.60 0.73
N MET A 259 3.19 -4.27 -0.39
CA MET A 259 2.13 -4.72 -1.30
C MET A 259 1.11 -5.63 -0.59
N TRP A 260 1.55 -6.55 0.26
CA TRP A 260 0.67 -7.42 1.05
C TRP A 260 -0.25 -6.64 1.99
N PHE A 261 0.29 -5.64 2.67
CA PHE A 261 -0.47 -4.80 3.58
C PHE A 261 -1.49 -3.95 2.82
N SER A 262 -1.11 -3.48 1.64
CA SER A 262 -1.95 -2.63 0.80
C SER A 262 -3.15 -3.35 0.17
N VAL A 263 -3.18 -4.68 0.17
CA VAL A 263 -4.39 -5.46 -0.18
C VAL A 263 -5.52 -5.17 0.82
N VAL A 264 -5.18 -5.10 2.13
CA VAL A 264 -6.16 -4.83 3.20
C VAL A 264 -6.37 -3.33 3.37
N GLY A 265 -5.28 -2.57 3.50
CA GLY A 265 -5.26 -1.13 3.78
C GLY A 265 -5.09 -0.27 2.52
N ARG A 266 -5.90 -0.49 1.46
CA ARG A 266 -5.79 0.26 0.21
C ARG A 266 -5.82 1.77 0.47
N PRO A 267 -4.86 2.56 -0.08
CA PRO A 267 -4.92 4.01 -0.04
C PRO A 267 -6.18 4.56 -0.72
N ALA A 268 -6.84 5.52 -0.08
CA ALA A 268 -8.17 6.00 -0.48
C ALA A 268 -8.26 6.54 -1.92
N ARG A 269 -7.13 7.00 -2.49
CA ARG A 269 -7.07 7.59 -3.84
C ARG A 269 -6.21 6.80 -4.83
N SER A 270 -5.82 5.58 -4.50
CA SER A 270 -5.02 4.77 -5.42
C SER A 270 -5.88 4.19 -6.55
N PRO A 271 -5.50 4.37 -7.83
CA PRO A 271 -6.16 3.72 -8.95
C PRO A 271 -5.92 2.22 -8.97
N PHE A 272 -4.88 1.75 -8.25
CA PHE A 272 -4.48 0.36 -8.18
C PHE A 272 -5.41 -0.44 -7.25
N THR A 273 -6.21 -1.32 -7.84
CA THR A 273 -7.26 -2.07 -7.13
C THR A 273 -6.68 -3.15 -6.20
N ARG A 274 -7.47 -3.60 -5.23
CA ARG A 274 -7.09 -4.72 -4.34
C ARG A 274 -6.87 -6.01 -5.12
N VAL A 275 -7.67 -6.26 -6.15
CA VAL A 275 -7.50 -7.43 -7.03
C VAL A 275 -6.16 -7.38 -7.74
N GLN A 276 -5.76 -6.22 -8.30
CA GLN A 276 -4.47 -6.07 -8.94
C GLN A 276 -3.31 -6.27 -7.96
N ARG A 277 -3.41 -5.71 -6.74
CA ARG A 277 -2.41 -5.90 -5.67
C ARG A 277 -2.27 -7.37 -5.29
N LEU A 278 -3.38 -8.07 -5.12
CA LEU A 278 -3.39 -9.49 -4.79
C LEU A 278 -2.77 -10.33 -5.91
N SER A 279 -3.04 -9.98 -7.18
CA SER A 279 -2.43 -10.66 -8.33
C SER A 279 -0.91 -10.42 -8.38
N CYS A 280 -0.44 -9.21 -8.12
CA CYS A 280 0.99 -8.94 -8.01
C CYS A 280 1.64 -9.73 -6.86
N CYS A 281 0.97 -9.85 -5.71
CA CYS A 281 1.46 -10.69 -4.61
C CYS A 281 1.61 -12.15 -5.02
N LEU A 282 0.63 -12.72 -5.73
CA LEU A 282 0.71 -14.09 -6.24
C LEU A 282 1.87 -14.26 -7.22
N THR A 283 2.02 -13.32 -8.17
CA THR A 283 3.11 -13.36 -9.14
C THR A 283 4.47 -13.31 -8.45
N LEU A 284 4.65 -12.40 -7.48
CA LEU A 284 5.88 -12.33 -6.69
C LEU A 284 6.15 -13.63 -5.94
N LEU A 285 5.12 -14.21 -5.31
CA LEU A 285 5.27 -15.47 -4.58
C LEU A 285 5.73 -16.60 -5.51
N TYR A 286 5.06 -16.77 -6.66
CA TYR A 286 5.46 -17.82 -7.59
C TYR A 286 6.80 -17.56 -8.26
N SER A 287 7.14 -16.30 -8.54
CA SER A 287 8.47 -15.94 -9.05
C SER A 287 9.56 -16.27 -8.05
N THR A 288 9.37 -15.98 -6.77
CA THR A 288 10.34 -16.32 -5.72
C THR A 288 10.45 -17.84 -5.52
N MET A 289 9.33 -18.58 -5.57
CA MET A 289 9.36 -20.03 -5.52
C MET A 289 10.15 -20.61 -6.71
N LEU A 290 9.90 -20.13 -7.92
CA LEU A 290 10.63 -20.54 -9.11
C LEU A 290 12.12 -20.25 -9.00
N THR A 291 12.48 -19.03 -8.58
CA THR A 291 13.88 -18.63 -8.38
C THR A 291 14.56 -19.54 -7.34
N ASN A 292 13.88 -19.84 -6.23
CA ASN A 292 14.42 -20.73 -5.22
C ASN A 292 14.70 -22.15 -5.79
N ILE A 293 13.81 -22.66 -6.64
CA ILE A 293 14.03 -23.95 -7.32
C ILE A 293 15.25 -23.89 -8.24
N MET A 294 15.40 -22.80 -9.02
CA MET A 294 16.52 -22.63 -9.95
C MET A 294 17.88 -22.56 -9.26
N PHE A 295 17.94 -22.01 -8.06
CA PHE A 295 19.19 -21.85 -7.29
C PHE A 295 19.31 -22.82 -6.12
N PHE A 296 18.40 -23.79 -6.00
CA PHE A 296 18.43 -24.78 -4.94
C PHE A 296 19.70 -25.66 -5.02
N GLY A 297 20.34 -25.92 -3.88
CA GLY A 297 21.52 -26.78 -3.79
C GLY A 297 22.83 -26.16 -4.32
N ARG A 298 22.86 -24.84 -4.56
CA ARG A 298 24.02 -24.11 -5.04
C ARG A 298 24.89 -23.49 -3.92
N GLY A 299 24.52 -23.69 -2.64
CA GLY A 299 25.28 -23.20 -1.49
C GLY A 299 26.19 -24.27 -0.87
N ASP A 300 27.27 -23.85 -0.20
CA ASP A 300 28.28 -24.73 0.40
C ASP A 300 27.79 -25.57 1.57
N ASP A 301 26.74 -25.11 2.28
CA ASP A 301 26.21 -25.71 3.51
C ASP A 301 24.80 -26.26 3.31
N PHE A 302 24.51 -26.82 2.13
CA PHE A 302 23.17 -27.35 1.89
C PHE A 302 23.00 -28.72 2.59
N GLU A 303 22.42 -28.69 3.79
CA GLU A 303 21.77 -29.84 4.40
C GLU A 303 20.31 -29.91 3.96
N PRO A 304 19.84 -31.03 3.39
CA PRO A 304 18.42 -31.16 3.03
C PRO A 304 17.59 -30.97 4.30
N PRO A 305 16.52 -30.13 4.24
CA PRO A 305 15.67 -29.91 5.40
C PRO A 305 15.03 -31.21 5.86
N GLU A 306 14.96 -31.39 7.19
CA GLU A 306 14.33 -32.57 7.78
C GLU A 306 12.85 -32.69 7.35
N PRO A 307 12.36 -33.91 7.12
CA PRO A 307 10.95 -34.11 6.75
C PRO A 307 10.01 -33.60 7.86
N ILE A 308 9.03 -32.79 7.47
CA ILE A 308 8.01 -32.28 8.38
C ILE A 308 7.00 -33.40 8.63
N ARG A 309 6.90 -33.87 9.86
CA ARG A 309 5.91 -34.86 10.28
C ARG A 309 4.68 -34.16 10.86
N PHE A 310 3.57 -34.20 10.15
CA PHE A 310 2.30 -33.67 10.64
C PHE A 310 1.20 -34.75 10.57
N ALA A 311 0.58 -35.06 11.72
CA ALA A 311 -0.53 -36.01 11.84
C ALA A 311 -0.28 -37.40 11.17
N GLY A 312 0.97 -37.90 11.25
CA GLY A 312 1.33 -39.24 10.68
C GLY A 312 1.64 -39.23 9.18
N VAL A 313 1.62 -38.08 8.54
CA VAL A 313 2.04 -37.89 7.15
C VAL A 313 3.43 -37.25 7.14
N GLU A 314 4.39 -37.91 6.50
CA GLU A 314 5.72 -37.31 6.23
C GLU A 314 5.64 -36.46 4.97
N ILE A 315 5.84 -35.14 5.13
CA ILE A 315 5.94 -34.23 4.01
C ILE A 315 7.41 -33.99 3.76
N ASN A 316 7.94 -34.63 2.76
CA ASN A 316 9.29 -34.33 2.30
C ASN A 316 9.27 -32.98 1.55
N PRO A 317 10.09 -32.00 1.95
CA PRO A 317 10.24 -30.82 1.12
C PRO A 317 10.70 -31.26 -0.27
N PRO A 318 10.22 -30.62 -1.35
CA PRO A 318 10.60 -31.01 -2.70
C PRO A 318 12.10 -30.87 -2.85
N ILE A 319 12.77 -32.02 -2.94
CA ILE A 319 14.16 -32.06 -3.40
C ILE A 319 14.08 -31.63 -4.85
N SER A 320 14.81 -30.56 -5.20
CA SER A 320 14.88 -30.11 -6.59
C SER A 320 15.26 -31.27 -7.51
N LEU A 321 14.40 -31.51 -8.46
CA LEU A 321 14.71 -32.34 -9.63
C LEU A 321 15.83 -31.69 -10.45
#